data_68ebd5252b9dbb5ae3b0b66c5aa9d353
#
_entry.id   68ebd5252b9dbb5ae3b0b66c5aa9d353
#
_cell.length_a   1.000
_cell.length_b   1.000
_cell.length_c   1.000
_cell.angle_alpha   90.00
_cell.angle_beta   90.00
_cell.angle_gamma   90.00
#
_symmetry.space_group_name_H-M   'P 1'
#
loop_
_entity.id
_entity.type
_entity.pdbx_description
1 polymer ?
#
loop_
_entity_poly.entity_id
_entity_poly.type
_entity_poly.pdbx_seq_one_letter_code
_entity_poly.pdbx_strand_id
1 'polypeptide(L)' 'MENKEIVLNELKELYNDGYIFDDIAHFYDTFTYEDTDTEVGEAFFELSEDEELEVLEEYIRYRKNERANL' A
#
# COMPACT_ATOMS: atom_id res chain seq x y z
N MET A 1 6.01 2.32 14.73
CA MET A 1 6.00 2.63 13.28
C MET A 1 4.73 3.37 12.96
N GLU A 2 4.81 4.41 12.17
CA GLU A 2 3.62 5.18 11.79
C GLU A 2 2.71 4.39 10.86
N ASN A 3 1.42 4.70 10.88
CA ASN A 3 0.45 4.00 10.04
C ASN A 3 0.79 4.09 8.55
N LYS A 4 1.28 5.24 8.10
CA LYS A 4 1.71 5.39 6.70
C LYS A 4 2.82 4.41 6.32
N GLU A 5 3.78 4.24 7.20
CA GLU A 5 4.90 3.33 6.95
C GLU A 5 4.44 1.88 6.89
N ILE A 6 3.54 1.49 7.80
CA ILE A 6 3.00 0.14 7.83
C ILE A 6 2.29 -0.18 6.52
N VAL A 7 1.43 0.71 6.07
CA VAL A 7 0.68 0.52 4.82
C VAL A 7 1.60 0.53 3.61
N LEU A 8 2.53 1.49 3.56
CA LEU A 8 3.47 1.58 2.45
C LEU A 8 4.34 0.33 2.33
N ASN A 9 4.84 -0.18 3.46
CA ASN A 9 5.67 -1.38 3.45
C ASN A 9 4.90 -2.59 2.92
N GLU A 10 3.63 -2.72 3.29
CA GLU A 10 2.81 -3.82 2.79
C GLU A 10 2.58 -3.70 1.29
N LEU A 11 2.31 -2.49 0.80
CA LEU A 11 2.15 -2.27 -0.64
C LEU A 11 3.42 -2.64 -1.41
N LYS A 12 4.58 -2.29 -0.85
CA LYS A 12 5.86 -2.64 -1.48
C LYS A 12 6.05 -4.16 -1.55
N GLU A 13 5.64 -4.87 -0.51
CA GLU A 13 5.75 -6.32 -0.50
C GLU A 13 4.82 -7.00 -1.50
N LEU A 14 3.69 -6.39 -1.80
CA LEU A 14 2.75 -6.92 -2.79
C LEU A 14 3.24 -6.75 -4.22
N TYR A 15 4.15 -5.84 -4.45
CA TYR A 15 4.62 -5.52 -5.80
C TYR A 15 5.47 -6.67 -6.36
N ASN A 16 5.07 -7.22 -7.51
CA ASN A 16 5.85 -8.23 -8.22
C ASN A 16 5.67 -8.10 -9.73
N ASP A 17 5.83 -6.90 -10.25
CA ASP A 17 5.71 -6.58 -11.67
C ASP A 17 4.28 -6.66 -12.23
N GLY A 18 3.28 -6.68 -11.36
CA GLY A 18 1.88 -6.59 -11.78
C GLY A 18 1.49 -5.13 -12.08
N TYR A 19 0.23 -4.93 -12.45
CA TYR A 19 -0.28 -3.59 -12.68
C TYR A 19 -0.73 -2.96 -11.37
N ILE A 20 -0.51 -1.65 -11.25
CA ILE A 20 -0.77 -0.95 -9.99
C ILE A 20 -2.24 -1.01 -9.58
N PHE A 21 -3.18 -0.89 -10.52
CA PHE A 21 -4.59 -0.95 -10.16
C PHE A 21 -4.98 -2.30 -9.59
N ASP A 22 -4.43 -3.38 -10.13
CA ASP A 22 -4.69 -4.72 -9.60
C ASP A 22 -4.14 -4.87 -8.18
N ASP A 23 -2.93 -4.37 -7.96
CA ASP A 23 -2.29 -4.47 -6.65
C ASP A 23 -3.04 -3.62 -5.62
N ILE A 24 -3.45 -2.41 -5.99
CA ILE A 24 -4.22 -1.54 -5.09
C ILE A 24 -5.57 -2.17 -4.77
N ALA A 25 -6.25 -2.74 -5.76
CA ALA A 25 -7.53 -3.40 -5.55
C ALA A 25 -7.40 -4.61 -4.61
N HIS A 26 -6.37 -5.41 -4.83
CA HIS A 26 -6.09 -6.57 -3.98
C HIS A 26 -5.81 -6.14 -2.53
N PHE A 27 -4.97 -5.13 -2.35
CA PHE A 27 -4.68 -4.58 -1.03
C PHE A 27 -5.96 -4.10 -0.35
N TYR A 28 -6.75 -3.31 -1.07
CA TYR A 28 -8.00 -2.76 -0.52
C TYR A 28 -8.95 -3.87 -0.07
N ASP A 29 -9.16 -4.87 -0.93
CA ASP A 29 -10.06 -5.97 -0.60
C ASP A 29 -9.57 -6.77 0.60
N THR A 30 -8.27 -7.06 0.63
CA THR A 30 -7.69 -7.85 1.71
C THR A 30 -7.85 -7.16 3.06
N PHE A 31 -7.50 -5.88 3.14
CA PHE A 31 -7.44 -5.20 4.42
C PHE A 31 -8.71 -4.45 4.78
N THR A 32 -9.71 -4.45 3.90
CA THR A 32 -11.03 -3.91 4.21
C THR A 32 -12.03 -5.02 4.58
N TYR A 33 -11.89 -6.20 3.98
CA TYR A 33 -12.91 -7.26 4.11
C TYR A 33 -12.39 -8.54 4.76
N GLU A 34 -11.11 -8.81 4.72
CA GLU A 34 -10.56 -10.08 5.22
C GLU A 34 -9.68 -9.88 6.46
N ASP A 35 -8.60 -9.14 6.33
CA ASP A 35 -7.59 -8.99 7.39
C ASP A 35 -7.72 -7.64 8.09
N THR A 36 -8.95 -7.29 8.48
CA THR A 36 -9.25 -5.98 9.07
C THR A 36 -8.66 -5.79 10.45
N ASP A 37 -8.47 -6.86 11.21
CA ASP A 37 -7.97 -6.79 12.58
C ASP A 37 -6.48 -7.08 12.70
N THR A 38 -5.76 -7.04 11.57
CA THR A 38 -4.30 -7.14 11.56
C THR A 38 -3.68 -5.75 11.76
N GLU A 39 -2.37 -5.72 12.01
CA GLU A 39 -1.65 -4.44 12.13
C GLU A 39 -1.83 -3.58 10.88
N VAL A 40 -1.72 -4.19 9.69
CA VAL A 40 -1.88 -3.46 8.44
C VAL A 40 -3.32 -2.98 8.26
N GLY A 41 -4.30 -3.85 8.54
CA GLY A 41 -5.71 -3.50 8.42
C GLY A 41 -6.08 -2.34 9.32
N GLU A 42 -5.60 -2.35 10.56
CA GLU A 42 -5.86 -1.25 11.51
C GLU A 42 -5.18 0.04 11.07
N ALA A 43 -3.93 -0.06 10.62
CA ALA A 43 -3.20 1.11 10.12
C ALA A 43 -3.89 1.72 8.91
N PHE A 44 -4.32 0.88 7.99
CA PHE A 44 -5.03 1.34 6.79
C PHE A 44 -6.32 2.06 7.14
N PHE A 45 -7.10 1.49 8.04
CA PHE A 45 -8.37 2.07 8.46
C PHE A 45 -8.18 3.46 9.09
N GLU A 46 -7.06 3.68 9.77
CA GLU A 46 -6.80 4.94 10.48
C GLU A 46 -6.17 6.03 9.63
N LEU A 47 -5.81 5.75 8.38
CA LEU A 47 -5.21 6.77 7.52
C LEU A 47 -6.22 7.85 7.17
N SER A 48 -5.79 9.11 7.27
CA SER A 48 -6.55 10.23 6.70
C SER A 48 -6.35 10.24 5.19
N GLU A 49 -7.19 11.02 4.47
CA GLU A 49 -7.01 11.14 3.03
C GLU A 49 -5.65 11.73 2.67
N ASP A 50 -5.20 12.73 3.41
CA ASP A 50 -3.87 13.30 3.16
C ASP A 50 -2.78 12.24 3.31
N GLU A 51 -2.90 11.38 4.30
CA GLU A 51 -1.95 10.30 4.50
C GLU A 51 -2.02 9.26 3.39
N GLU A 52 -3.23 8.95 2.92
CA GLU A 52 -3.38 8.04 1.78
C GLU A 52 -2.70 8.59 0.53
N LEU A 53 -2.87 9.90 0.28
CA LEU A 53 -2.21 10.55 -0.85
C LEU A 53 -0.70 10.47 -0.74
N GLU A 54 -0.16 10.70 0.45
CA GLU A 54 1.29 10.60 0.68
C GLU A 54 1.80 9.17 0.45
N VAL A 55 1.07 8.18 0.93
CA VAL A 55 1.43 6.77 0.73
C VAL A 55 1.46 6.45 -0.77
N LEU A 56 0.42 6.88 -1.49
CA LEU A 56 0.35 6.61 -2.93
C LEU A 56 1.46 7.31 -3.70
N GLU A 57 1.80 8.54 -3.35
CA GLU A 57 2.90 9.25 -4.00
C GLU A 57 4.21 8.49 -3.83
N GLU A 58 4.50 8.05 -2.62
CA GLU A 58 5.73 7.30 -2.35
C GLU A 58 5.71 5.93 -3.01
N TYR A 59 4.57 5.27 -3.02
CA TYR A 59 4.43 3.97 -3.66
C TYR A 59 4.62 4.07 -5.17
N ILE A 60 4.06 5.10 -5.80
CA ILE A 60 4.24 5.32 -7.23
C ILE A 60 5.72 5.54 -7.55
N ARG A 61 6.40 6.35 -6.74
CA ARG A 61 7.82 6.59 -6.93
C ARG A 61 8.63 5.30 -6.78
N TYR A 62 8.31 4.50 -5.78
CA TYR A 62 8.95 3.22 -5.55
C TYR A 62 8.80 2.30 -6.78
N ARG A 63 7.57 2.18 -7.30
CA ARG A 63 7.32 1.31 -8.45
C ARG A 63 8.06 1.78 -9.70
N LYS A 64 8.11 3.09 -9.92
CA LYS A 64 8.86 3.63 -11.06
C LYS A 64 10.34 3.33 -10.96
N ASN A 65 10.90 3.45 -9.76
CA ASN A 65 12.31 3.16 -9.52
C ASN A 65 12.61 1.68 -9.73
N GLU A 66 11.76 0.81 -9.25
CA GLU A 66 11.96 -0.63 -9.41
C GLU A 66 11.92 -1.03 -10.88
N ARG A 67 10.99 -0.46 -11.65
CA ARG A 67 10.91 -0.74 -13.08
C ARG A 67 12.12 -0.20 -13.85
N ALA A 68 12.63 0.94 -13.42
CA ALA A 68 13.80 1.54 -14.07
C ALA A 68 15.08 0.73 -13.85
N ASN A 69 15.11 -0.11 -12.82
CA ASN A 69 16.27 -0.91 -12.48
C ASN A 69 16.25 -2.32 -13.10
N LEU A 70 15.26 -2.62 -13.92
CA LEU A 70 15.16 -3.93 -14.57
C LEU A 70 15.96 -4.01 -15.86
#